data_6478da9bd78010433193770d4a0f3aef
#
_entry.id   6478da9bd78010433193770d4a0f3aef
#
_cell.length_a   1.000
_cell.length_b   1.000
_cell.length_c   1.000
_cell.angle_alpha   90.00
_cell.angle_beta   90.00
_cell.angle_gamma   90.00
#
_symmetry.space_group_name_H-M   'P 1'
#
loop_
_entity.id
_entity.type
_entity.pdbx_description
1 polymer ?
#
loop_
_entity_poly.entity_id
_entity_poly.type
_entity_poly.pdbx_seq_one_letter_code
_entity_poly.pdbx_strand_id
1 'polypeptide(L)'
;MAFSCVDSRLLTNSIHHYVVFRRPVRDYRDPTVTLTVLGLSFAAITAFLGFFQAPLVDPNNWNAPEAYRILYWHVPFAWSSFLSFCLLFIGAASWYVKRSERGWVLVVIGSELGLLFGLGVIISGPIWGSVEWGVPWDWGDVRLNTFALLTAVSLFLVMSLRSQPDGEETRDTLAAVGLFGFILVPITAAATTIWRNRHPGVILRDSEETGVDPEILQVMGFGAVSFMILFTGLVLLNYSIHNLRAELESLNREIDKEGIN
;
A
#
# COMPACT_ATOMS: atom_id res chain seq x y z
N MET A 1 -63.25 16.36 -30.83
CA MET A 1 -62.83 15.44 -29.80
C MET A 1 -62.00 14.36 -30.46
N ALA A 2 -60.69 14.45 -30.35
CA ALA A 2 -59.76 13.42 -30.81
C ALA A 2 -58.85 13.08 -29.61
N PHE A 3 -59.10 11.95 -29.00
CA PHE A 3 -58.21 11.36 -27.95
C PHE A 3 -57.01 10.73 -28.67
N SER A 4 -55.84 11.32 -28.51
CA SER A 4 -54.59 10.75 -28.93
C SER A 4 -54.23 9.56 -28.03
N CYS A 5 -54.16 8.36 -28.62
CA CYS A 5 -53.74 7.16 -28.00
C CYS A 5 -52.21 7.24 -27.74
N VAL A 6 -51.82 7.44 -26.52
CA VAL A 6 -50.39 7.37 -26.11
C VAL A 6 -49.93 5.91 -26.20
N ASP A 7 -48.96 5.68 -27.07
CA ASP A 7 -48.40 4.32 -27.33
C ASP A 7 -47.74 3.75 -26.06
N SER A 8 -48.43 2.80 -25.46
CA SER A 8 -47.93 2.10 -24.23
C SER A 8 -46.65 1.32 -24.39
N ARG A 9 -46.13 1.17 -25.63
CA ARG A 9 -44.86 0.48 -25.94
C ARG A 9 -43.65 1.32 -25.63
N LEU A 10 -43.75 2.65 -25.64
CA LEU A 10 -42.63 3.53 -25.30
C LEU A 10 -42.33 3.58 -23.80
N LEU A 11 -43.33 3.42 -22.96
CA LEU A 11 -43.16 3.39 -21.51
C LEU A 11 -42.59 2.07 -20.99
N THR A 12 -42.88 0.93 -21.66
CA THR A 12 -42.37 -0.39 -21.25
C THR A 12 -40.88 -0.57 -21.59
N ASN A 13 -40.36 0.01 -22.68
CA ASN A 13 -38.94 -0.08 -23.03
C ASN A 13 -38.06 0.80 -22.12
N SER A 14 -38.53 1.98 -21.69
CA SER A 14 -37.78 2.81 -20.73
C SER A 14 -37.65 2.14 -19.35
N ILE A 15 -38.69 1.44 -18.88
CA ILE A 15 -38.65 0.78 -17.58
C ILE A 15 -37.71 -0.45 -17.61
N HIS A 16 -37.59 -1.15 -18.76
CA HIS A 16 -36.71 -2.31 -18.88
C HIS A 16 -35.22 -1.92 -18.82
N HIS A 17 -34.83 -0.73 -19.28
CA HIS A 17 -33.45 -0.27 -19.17
C HIS A 17 -33.06 0.12 -17.73
N TYR A 18 -34.00 0.59 -16.90
CA TYR A 18 -33.74 0.92 -15.49
C TYR A 18 -33.64 -0.27 -14.54
N VAL A 19 -34.06 -1.46 -14.95
CA VAL A 19 -34.12 -2.65 -14.07
C VAL A 19 -32.83 -3.49 -14.09
N VAL A 20 -31.90 -3.25 -15.04
CA VAL A 20 -30.73 -4.13 -15.25
C VAL A 20 -29.53 -3.80 -14.33
N PHE A 21 -29.52 -2.69 -13.60
CA PHE A 21 -28.38 -2.28 -12.76
C PHE A 21 -28.57 -2.43 -11.24
N ARG A 22 -29.27 -3.46 -10.78
CA ARG A 22 -29.06 -3.92 -9.42
C ARG A 22 -27.86 -4.86 -9.39
N ARG A 23 -26.62 -4.33 -9.39
CA ARG A 23 -25.55 -5.11 -8.77
C ARG A 23 -25.92 -5.28 -7.30
N PRO A 24 -25.87 -6.52 -6.77
CA PRO A 24 -26.17 -6.74 -5.35
C PRO A 24 -25.25 -5.82 -4.53
N VAL A 25 -25.84 -5.22 -3.51
CA VAL A 25 -25.09 -4.56 -2.43
C VAL A 25 -23.92 -5.50 -2.13
N ARG A 26 -22.69 -4.98 -2.18
CA ARG A 26 -21.46 -5.75 -2.00
C ARG A 26 -21.62 -6.58 -0.73
N ASP A 27 -21.76 -7.89 -0.89
CA ASP A 27 -21.92 -8.81 0.23
C ASP A 27 -20.69 -8.65 1.14
N TYR A 28 -20.88 -8.59 2.46
CA TYR A 28 -19.80 -8.63 3.46
C TYR A 28 -18.89 -9.87 3.30
N ARG A 29 -19.29 -10.84 2.47
CA ARG A 29 -18.49 -11.99 2.02
C ARG A 29 -17.55 -11.68 0.86
N ASP A 30 -17.50 -10.42 0.37
CA ASP A 30 -16.48 -10.02 -0.61
C ASP A 30 -15.10 -10.32 -0.01
N PRO A 31 -14.29 -11.16 -0.66
CA PRO A 31 -12.97 -11.55 -0.15
C PRO A 31 -12.08 -10.33 0.14
N THR A 32 -12.30 -9.23 -0.55
CA THR A 32 -11.62 -7.95 -0.35
C THR A 32 -11.82 -7.40 1.07
N VAL A 33 -13.08 -7.31 1.50
CA VAL A 33 -13.43 -6.81 2.84
C VAL A 33 -12.93 -7.78 3.90
N THR A 34 -13.15 -9.08 3.66
CA THR A 34 -12.71 -10.13 4.59
C THR A 34 -11.20 -10.10 4.81
N LEU A 35 -10.40 -10.04 3.73
CA LEU A 35 -8.92 -9.99 3.84
C LEU A 35 -8.45 -8.71 4.52
N THR A 36 -9.07 -7.57 4.23
CA THR A 36 -8.71 -6.31 4.88
C THR A 36 -8.98 -6.36 6.39
N VAL A 37 -10.15 -6.84 6.79
CA VAL A 37 -10.54 -6.95 8.21
C VAL A 37 -9.66 -7.98 8.92
N LEU A 38 -9.40 -9.14 8.33
CA LEU A 38 -8.51 -10.15 8.89
C LEU A 38 -7.08 -9.62 9.04
N GLY A 39 -6.55 -8.95 8.01
CA GLY A 39 -5.22 -8.36 8.05
C GLY A 39 -5.09 -7.30 9.15
N LEU A 40 -6.08 -6.41 9.29
CA LEU A 40 -6.11 -5.42 10.38
C LEU A 40 -6.20 -6.08 11.76
N SER A 41 -7.06 -7.10 11.90
CA SER A 41 -7.21 -7.84 13.16
C SER A 41 -5.90 -8.54 13.56
N PHE A 42 -5.25 -9.20 12.61
CA PHE A 42 -3.97 -9.88 12.86
C PHE A 42 -2.83 -8.87 13.12
N ALA A 43 -2.82 -7.72 12.44
CA ALA A 43 -1.87 -6.65 12.74
C ALA A 43 -2.07 -6.10 14.17
N ALA A 44 -3.32 -5.94 14.61
CA ALA A 44 -3.63 -5.56 16.01
C ALA A 44 -3.17 -6.63 17.02
N ILE A 45 -3.37 -7.91 16.70
CA ILE A 45 -2.85 -9.03 17.52
C ILE A 45 -1.32 -9.00 17.54
N THR A 46 -0.66 -8.75 16.41
CA THR A 46 0.82 -8.60 16.36
C THR A 46 1.28 -7.50 17.29
N ALA A 47 0.58 -6.34 17.28
CA ALA A 47 0.87 -5.25 18.21
C ALA A 47 0.77 -5.72 19.66
N PHE A 48 -0.34 -6.34 20.02
CA PHE A 48 -0.56 -6.80 21.37
C PHE A 48 0.52 -7.81 21.81
N LEU A 49 0.81 -8.80 20.99
CA LEU A 49 1.85 -9.78 21.27
C LEU A 49 3.22 -9.13 21.37
N GLY A 50 3.58 -8.25 20.44
CA GLY A 50 4.89 -7.59 20.41
C GLY A 50 5.10 -6.63 21.58
N PHE A 51 4.09 -5.82 21.93
CA PHE A 51 4.23 -4.83 22.99
C PHE A 51 4.06 -5.40 24.41
N PHE A 52 3.27 -6.46 24.60
CA PHE A 52 2.90 -6.92 25.93
C PHE A 52 3.35 -8.35 26.26
N GLN A 53 3.61 -9.21 25.28
CA GLN A 53 3.88 -10.63 25.51
C GLN A 53 5.29 -11.06 25.11
N ALA A 54 5.82 -10.53 23.99
CA ALA A 54 7.13 -10.92 23.51
C ALA A 54 8.24 -10.61 24.53
N PRO A 55 9.23 -11.50 24.70
CA PRO A 55 10.37 -11.26 25.55
C PRO A 55 11.16 -10.02 25.08
N LEU A 56 11.98 -9.47 25.95
CA LEU A 56 12.92 -8.41 25.61
C LEU A 56 14.15 -9.01 24.90
N VAL A 57 14.73 -8.25 24.02
CA VAL A 57 16.04 -8.58 23.45
C VAL A 57 17.12 -8.45 24.52
N ASP A 58 18.25 -9.16 24.32
CA ASP A 58 19.38 -9.14 25.26
C ASP A 58 19.93 -7.72 25.44
N PRO A 59 19.90 -7.16 26.67
CA PRO A 59 20.42 -5.81 26.95
C PRO A 59 21.93 -5.66 26.71
N ASN A 60 22.67 -6.76 26.61
CA ASN A 60 24.10 -6.70 26.27
C ASN A 60 24.34 -6.35 24.79
N ASN A 61 23.35 -6.61 23.93
CA ASN A 61 23.43 -6.37 22.50
C ASN A 61 22.67 -5.12 22.05
N TRP A 62 21.80 -4.56 22.90
CA TRP A 62 20.90 -3.46 22.56
C TRP A 62 20.91 -2.38 23.65
N ASN A 63 21.03 -1.10 23.24
CA ASN A 63 21.02 0.03 24.19
C ASN A 63 19.63 0.26 24.79
N ALA A 64 18.57 0.01 24.01
CA ALA A 64 17.20 0.24 24.42
C ALA A 64 16.32 -1.00 24.13
N PRO A 65 16.44 -2.10 24.91
CA PRO A 65 15.71 -3.34 24.68
C PRO A 65 14.18 -3.18 24.62
N GLU A 66 13.60 -2.27 25.41
CA GLU A 66 12.16 -1.98 25.38
C GLU A 66 11.73 -1.32 24.07
N ALA A 67 12.56 -0.44 23.50
CA ALA A 67 12.26 0.24 22.25
C ALA A 67 12.29 -0.71 21.05
N TYR A 68 12.93 -1.88 21.17
CA TYR A 68 12.91 -2.91 20.14
C TYR A 68 11.48 -3.32 19.73
N ARG A 69 10.54 -3.23 20.65
CA ARG A 69 9.12 -3.59 20.41
C ARG A 69 8.49 -2.87 19.21
N ILE A 70 9.00 -1.69 18.84
CA ILE A 70 8.54 -0.94 17.67
C ILE A 70 8.82 -1.69 16.36
N LEU A 71 9.82 -2.59 16.33
CA LEU A 71 10.21 -3.34 15.15
C LEU A 71 9.14 -4.34 14.70
N TYR A 72 8.25 -4.78 15.60
CA TYR A 72 7.10 -5.62 15.24
C TYR A 72 6.15 -4.94 14.26
N TRP A 73 6.20 -3.62 14.15
CA TRP A 73 5.47 -2.80 13.19
C TRP A 73 6.36 -2.23 12.10
N HIS A 74 7.51 -1.72 12.48
CA HIS A 74 8.46 -1.09 11.57
C HIS A 74 8.86 -2.03 10.42
N VAL A 75 9.23 -3.27 10.75
CA VAL A 75 9.69 -4.24 9.74
C VAL A 75 8.56 -4.63 8.76
N PRO A 76 7.36 -5.01 9.21
CA PRO A 76 6.23 -5.25 8.31
C PRO A 76 5.85 -4.02 7.45
N PHE A 77 5.92 -2.81 7.98
CA PHE A 77 5.74 -1.58 7.19
C PHE A 77 6.78 -1.48 6.07
N ALA A 78 8.05 -1.72 6.37
CA ALA A 78 9.13 -1.65 5.38
C ALA A 78 8.92 -2.66 4.25
N TRP A 79 8.58 -3.91 4.56
CA TRP A 79 8.31 -4.93 3.56
C TRP A 79 7.09 -4.61 2.71
N SER A 80 6.01 -4.13 3.32
CA SER A 80 4.81 -3.71 2.60
C SER A 80 5.08 -2.52 1.68
N SER A 81 5.95 -1.60 2.09
CA SER A 81 6.41 -0.50 1.24
C SER A 81 7.19 -1.01 0.02
N PHE A 82 8.13 -1.94 0.20
CA PHE A 82 8.85 -2.55 -0.93
C PHE A 82 7.91 -3.26 -1.91
N LEU A 83 6.93 -4.00 -1.40
CA LEU A 83 5.91 -4.64 -2.25
C LEU A 83 5.08 -3.63 -3.02
N SER A 84 4.78 -2.47 -2.40
CA SER A 84 4.07 -1.37 -3.08
C SER A 84 4.89 -0.84 -4.27
N PHE A 85 6.21 -0.71 -4.10
CA PHE A 85 7.10 -0.32 -5.20
C PHE A 85 7.25 -1.40 -6.27
N CYS A 86 7.22 -2.69 -5.91
CA CYS A 86 7.14 -3.77 -6.89
C CYS A 86 5.85 -3.67 -7.72
N LEU A 87 4.71 -3.40 -7.06
CA LEU A 87 3.42 -3.22 -7.72
C LEU A 87 3.44 -2.00 -8.66
N LEU A 88 3.98 -0.87 -8.18
CA LEU A 88 4.19 0.34 -8.95
C LEU A 88 5.05 0.08 -10.20
N PHE A 89 6.16 -0.63 -10.06
CA PHE A 89 7.05 -0.99 -11.16
C PHE A 89 6.35 -1.86 -12.21
N ILE A 90 5.64 -2.91 -11.78
CA ILE A 90 4.88 -3.79 -12.68
C ILE A 90 3.80 -2.99 -13.42
N GLY A 91 3.10 -2.11 -12.72
CA GLY A 91 2.10 -1.23 -13.29
C GLY A 91 2.69 -0.29 -14.34
N ALA A 92 3.77 0.40 -14.00
CA ALA A 92 4.44 1.35 -14.88
C ALA A 92 5.03 0.66 -16.13
N ALA A 93 5.67 -0.51 -15.97
CA ALA A 93 6.16 -1.30 -17.09
C ALA A 93 5.01 -1.77 -18.01
N SER A 94 3.89 -2.20 -17.41
CA SER A 94 2.69 -2.60 -18.17
C SER A 94 2.07 -1.43 -18.94
N TRP A 95 2.07 -0.22 -18.36
CA TRP A 95 1.64 1.00 -19.03
C TRP A 95 2.54 1.31 -20.24
N TYR A 96 3.86 1.33 -20.07
CA TYR A 96 4.78 1.64 -21.16
C TYR A 96 4.74 0.63 -22.31
N VAL A 97 4.64 -0.67 -22.00
CA VAL A 97 4.70 -1.72 -23.02
C VAL A 97 3.37 -1.90 -23.74
N LYS A 98 2.24 -1.75 -23.03
CA LYS A 98 0.92 -2.15 -23.53
C LYS A 98 -0.15 -1.07 -23.46
N ARG A 99 0.15 0.12 -22.95
CA ARG A 99 -0.83 1.16 -22.63
C ARG A 99 -2.01 0.61 -21.81
N SER A 100 -1.70 -0.26 -20.86
CA SER A 100 -2.68 -1.01 -20.11
C SER A 100 -3.34 -0.18 -19.02
N GLU A 101 -4.65 0.03 -19.10
CA GLU A 101 -5.43 0.69 -18.03
C GLU A 101 -5.30 -0.07 -16.70
N ARG A 102 -5.26 -1.41 -16.73
CA ARG A 102 -5.01 -2.21 -15.53
C ARG A 102 -3.62 -1.94 -14.95
N GLY A 103 -2.61 -1.76 -15.82
CA GLY A 103 -1.27 -1.37 -15.41
C GLY A 103 -1.27 0.01 -14.76
N TRP A 104 -2.02 0.97 -15.33
CA TRP A 104 -2.17 2.30 -14.75
C TRP A 104 -2.81 2.26 -13.35
N VAL A 105 -3.86 1.47 -13.17
CA VAL A 105 -4.47 1.27 -11.84
C VAL A 105 -3.45 0.74 -10.82
N LEU A 106 -2.54 -0.16 -11.24
CA LEU A 106 -1.47 -0.63 -10.35
C LEU A 106 -0.45 0.47 -10.00
N VAL A 107 -0.17 1.42 -10.93
CA VAL A 107 0.66 2.60 -10.63
C VAL A 107 0.02 3.43 -9.52
N VAL A 108 -1.27 3.71 -9.62
CA VAL A 108 -2.01 4.48 -8.61
C VAL A 108 -1.99 3.77 -7.26
N ILE A 109 -2.38 2.49 -7.23
CA ILE A 109 -2.41 1.69 -6.00
C ILE A 109 -1.02 1.57 -5.37
N GLY A 110 0.00 1.27 -6.17
CA GLY A 110 1.38 1.16 -5.71
C GLY A 110 1.90 2.46 -5.11
N SER A 111 1.53 3.61 -5.69
CA SER A 111 1.89 4.93 -5.16
C SER A 111 1.21 5.22 -3.81
N GLU A 112 -0.10 4.95 -3.69
CA GLU A 112 -0.87 5.21 -2.47
C GLU A 112 -0.43 4.29 -1.32
N LEU A 113 -0.25 2.99 -1.59
CA LEU A 113 0.24 2.05 -0.58
C LEU A 113 1.71 2.27 -0.24
N GLY A 114 2.54 2.65 -1.22
CA GLY A 114 3.94 3.03 -1.00
C GLY A 114 4.05 4.23 -0.05
N LEU A 115 3.18 5.22 -0.20
CA LEU A 115 3.12 6.35 0.72
C LEU A 115 2.62 5.91 2.11
N LEU A 116 1.54 5.15 2.19
CA LEU A 116 0.97 4.68 3.47
C LEU A 116 2.00 3.90 4.30
N PHE A 117 2.60 2.88 3.71
CA PHE A 117 3.56 2.03 4.40
C PHE A 117 4.91 2.71 4.58
N GLY A 118 5.34 3.54 3.62
CA GLY A 118 6.55 4.35 3.72
C GLY A 118 6.50 5.34 4.89
N LEU A 119 5.37 6.02 5.09
CA LEU A 119 5.16 6.89 6.26
C LEU A 119 5.25 6.11 7.56
N GLY A 120 4.72 4.88 7.62
CA GLY A 120 4.87 4.02 8.78
C GLY A 120 6.34 3.81 9.17
N VAL A 121 7.21 3.61 8.20
CA VAL A 121 8.67 3.44 8.41
C VAL A 121 9.32 4.75 8.83
N ILE A 122 9.05 5.86 8.12
CA ILE A 122 9.65 7.17 8.39
C ILE A 122 9.24 7.74 9.74
N ILE A 123 8.09 7.36 10.27
CA ILE A 123 7.64 7.76 11.60
C ILE A 123 8.25 6.86 12.68
N SER A 124 8.17 5.54 12.51
CA SER A 124 8.61 4.58 13.53
C SER A 124 10.14 4.47 13.65
N GLY A 125 10.87 4.60 12.54
CA GLY A 125 12.33 4.52 12.52
C GLY A 125 13.03 5.56 13.40
N PRO A 126 12.74 6.86 13.25
CA PRO A 126 13.32 7.91 14.10
C PRO A 126 12.94 7.79 15.58
N ILE A 127 11.75 7.29 15.90
CA ILE A 127 11.34 7.05 17.30
C ILE A 127 12.26 6.00 17.91
N TRP A 128 12.50 4.89 17.23
CA TRP A 128 13.42 3.86 17.67
C TRP A 128 14.86 4.37 17.70
N GLY A 129 15.34 5.00 16.63
CA GLY A 129 16.71 5.49 16.50
C GLY A 129 17.08 6.50 17.58
N SER A 130 16.14 7.35 18.03
CA SER A 130 16.39 8.33 19.07
C SER A 130 16.78 7.72 20.42
N VAL A 131 16.25 6.53 20.74
CA VAL A 131 16.55 5.83 22.00
C VAL A 131 17.64 4.78 21.84
N GLU A 132 17.70 4.08 20.72
CA GLU A 132 18.70 3.05 20.48
C GLU A 132 20.07 3.64 20.10
N TRP A 133 20.08 4.72 19.29
CA TRP A 133 21.30 5.34 18.76
C TRP A 133 21.61 6.71 19.35
N GLY A 134 20.69 7.27 20.14
CA GLY A 134 20.79 8.63 20.69
C GLY A 134 20.53 9.75 19.66
N VAL A 135 20.16 9.40 18.41
CA VAL A 135 19.81 10.36 17.35
C VAL A 135 18.61 9.83 16.55
N PRO A 136 17.63 10.69 16.24
CA PRO A 136 16.45 10.27 15.50
C PRO A 136 16.76 9.99 14.01
N TRP A 137 17.83 10.59 13.46
CA TRP A 137 18.20 10.48 12.05
C TRP A 137 19.71 10.56 11.87
N ASP A 138 20.25 9.70 11.04
CA ASP A 138 21.64 9.74 10.63
C ASP A 138 21.75 9.93 9.11
N TRP A 139 22.19 11.10 8.69
CA TRP A 139 22.39 11.43 7.27
C TRP A 139 23.50 10.62 6.60
N GLY A 140 24.34 9.97 7.36
CA GLY A 140 25.35 9.02 6.87
C GLY A 140 24.82 7.62 6.62
N ASP A 141 23.60 7.30 7.09
CA ASP A 141 22.99 5.99 6.89
C ASP A 141 22.24 5.92 5.55
N VAL A 142 22.77 5.12 4.63
CA VAL A 142 22.24 4.97 3.27
C VAL A 142 20.80 4.43 3.29
N ARG A 143 20.47 3.51 4.20
CA ARG A 143 19.14 2.91 4.31
C ARG A 143 18.08 3.93 4.69
N LEU A 144 18.35 4.75 5.72
CA LEU A 144 17.43 5.79 6.15
C LEU A 144 17.14 6.77 5.01
N ASN A 145 18.19 7.25 4.38
CA ASN A 145 18.07 8.26 3.33
C ASN A 145 17.38 7.72 2.07
N THR A 146 17.72 6.49 1.64
CA THR A 146 17.05 5.87 0.48
C THR A 146 15.61 5.53 0.77
N PHE A 147 15.28 5.13 2.01
CA PHE A 147 13.89 4.88 2.39
C PHE A 147 13.07 6.18 2.45
N ALA A 148 13.65 7.26 2.96
CA ALA A 148 13.03 8.58 2.91
C ALA A 148 12.77 9.02 1.46
N LEU A 149 13.72 8.79 0.56
CA LEU A 149 13.56 9.11 -0.85
C LEU A 149 12.49 8.26 -1.52
N LEU A 150 12.39 6.95 -1.22
CA LEU A 150 11.28 6.09 -1.64
C LEU A 150 9.92 6.68 -1.21
N THR A 151 9.81 7.06 0.06
CA THR A 151 8.57 7.65 0.58
C THR A 151 8.26 9.00 -0.09
N ALA A 152 9.29 9.82 -0.36
CA ALA A 152 9.13 11.08 -1.09
C ALA A 152 8.69 10.87 -2.55
N VAL A 153 9.19 9.84 -3.24
CA VAL A 153 8.72 9.45 -4.58
C VAL A 153 7.24 9.10 -4.54
N SER A 154 6.80 8.27 -3.58
CA SER A 154 5.37 7.95 -3.43
C SER A 154 4.53 9.18 -3.14
N LEU A 155 4.99 10.08 -2.27
CA LEU A 155 4.32 11.35 -1.97
C LEU A 155 4.18 12.21 -3.22
N PHE A 156 5.25 12.37 -4.00
CA PHE A 156 5.21 13.10 -5.26
C PHE A 156 4.19 12.51 -6.23
N LEU A 157 4.19 11.18 -6.40
CA LEU A 157 3.24 10.51 -7.28
C LEU A 157 1.80 10.73 -6.82
N VAL A 158 1.49 10.54 -5.54
CA VAL A 158 0.13 10.74 -4.99
C VAL A 158 -0.33 12.19 -5.13
N MET A 159 0.55 13.16 -4.87
CA MET A 159 0.22 14.58 -5.04
C MET A 159 -0.04 14.92 -6.51
N SER A 160 0.80 14.43 -7.41
CA SER A 160 0.65 14.66 -8.86
C SER A 160 -0.63 14.03 -9.41
N LEU A 161 -0.95 12.79 -9.00
CA LEU A 161 -2.20 12.11 -9.35
C LEU A 161 -3.47 12.87 -8.93
N ARG A 162 -3.38 13.68 -7.87
CA ARG A 162 -4.51 14.47 -7.35
C ARG A 162 -4.59 15.89 -7.91
N SER A 163 -3.48 16.44 -8.39
CA SER A 163 -3.38 17.84 -8.80
C SER A 163 -3.33 18.04 -10.32
N GLN A 164 -2.91 17.03 -11.07
CA GLN A 164 -2.78 17.13 -12.53
C GLN A 164 -3.98 16.49 -13.24
N PRO A 165 -4.37 17.03 -14.40
CA PRO A 165 -5.41 16.39 -15.22
C PRO A 165 -4.95 15.01 -15.67
N ASP A 166 -5.89 14.06 -15.71
CA ASP A 166 -5.60 12.74 -16.27
C ASP A 166 -5.43 12.82 -17.78
N GLY A 167 -4.31 12.32 -18.26
CA GLY A 167 -3.95 12.33 -19.67
C GLY A 167 -2.72 11.48 -19.94
N GLU A 168 -2.50 11.11 -21.18
CA GLU A 168 -1.41 10.21 -21.58
C GLU A 168 -0.03 10.76 -21.18
N GLU A 169 0.21 12.06 -21.38
CA GLU A 169 1.47 12.72 -21.01
C GLU A 169 1.73 12.69 -19.49
N THR A 170 0.69 12.97 -18.69
CA THR A 170 0.77 12.86 -17.22
C THR A 170 1.08 11.42 -16.81
N ARG A 171 0.37 10.46 -17.37
CA ARG A 171 0.57 9.04 -17.09
C ARG A 171 1.97 8.55 -17.46
N ASP A 172 2.48 8.98 -18.62
CA ASP A 172 3.84 8.68 -19.06
C ASP A 172 4.88 9.21 -18.07
N THR A 173 4.74 10.46 -17.67
CA THR A 173 5.65 11.11 -16.71
C THR A 173 5.64 10.38 -15.36
N LEU A 174 4.44 10.11 -14.80
CA LEU A 174 4.33 9.47 -13.49
C LEU A 174 4.78 8.00 -13.52
N ALA A 175 4.51 7.28 -14.61
CA ALA A 175 5.02 5.93 -14.80
C ALA A 175 6.55 5.91 -14.91
N ALA A 176 7.17 6.89 -15.59
CA ALA A 176 8.64 7.04 -15.61
C ALA A 176 9.19 7.22 -14.20
N VAL A 177 8.61 8.12 -13.41
CA VAL A 177 9.03 8.34 -12.02
C VAL A 177 8.90 7.05 -11.21
N GLY A 178 7.83 6.28 -11.40
CA GLY A 178 7.64 4.98 -10.75
C GLY A 178 8.71 3.96 -11.12
N LEU A 179 9.08 3.87 -12.41
CA LEU A 179 10.15 2.96 -12.87
C LEU A 179 11.51 3.36 -12.28
N PHE A 180 11.88 4.63 -12.31
CA PHE A 180 13.15 5.11 -11.75
C PHE A 180 13.16 5.00 -10.21
N GLY A 181 12.05 5.30 -9.56
CA GLY A 181 11.91 5.16 -8.11
C GLY A 181 12.15 3.73 -7.62
N PHE A 182 11.78 2.73 -8.41
CA PHE A 182 12.00 1.33 -8.06
C PHE A 182 13.48 0.96 -7.90
N ILE A 183 14.41 1.67 -8.54
CA ILE A 183 15.85 1.44 -8.40
C ILE A 183 16.32 1.61 -6.94
N LEU A 184 15.62 2.45 -6.17
CA LEU A 184 15.92 2.66 -4.76
C LEU A 184 15.62 1.41 -3.90
N VAL A 185 14.71 0.54 -4.32
CA VAL A 185 14.35 -0.68 -3.56
C VAL A 185 15.56 -1.61 -3.39
N PRO A 186 16.23 -2.09 -4.46
CA PRO A 186 17.42 -2.93 -4.28
C PRO A 186 18.58 -2.19 -3.59
N ILE A 187 18.73 -0.89 -3.78
CA ILE A 187 19.77 -0.10 -3.09
C ILE A 187 19.47 -0.09 -1.58
N THR A 188 18.24 0.21 -1.17
CA THR A 188 17.83 0.22 0.24
C THR A 188 17.95 -1.17 0.87
N ALA A 189 17.56 -2.21 0.16
CA ALA A 189 17.69 -3.59 0.62
C ALA A 189 19.17 -4.00 0.78
N ALA A 190 20.02 -3.69 -0.21
CA ALA A 190 21.45 -3.98 -0.16
C ALA A 190 22.21 -3.17 0.90
N ALA A 191 21.75 -1.96 1.22
CA ALA A 191 22.33 -1.12 2.27
C ALA A 191 22.36 -1.83 3.63
N THR A 192 21.44 -2.76 3.88
CA THR A 192 21.40 -3.56 5.12
C THR A 192 22.61 -4.48 5.28
N THR A 193 23.21 -4.90 4.17
CA THR A 193 24.36 -5.84 4.17
C THR A 193 25.67 -5.17 3.88
N ILE A 194 25.67 -4.11 3.04
CA ILE A 194 26.88 -3.45 2.56
C ILE A 194 27.33 -2.35 3.53
N TRP A 195 26.39 -1.56 4.07
CA TRP A 195 26.66 -0.44 5.00
C TRP A 195 26.12 -0.75 6.39
N ARG A 196 26.79 -1.63 7.14
CA ARG A 196 26.40 -2.11 8.48
C ARG A 196 26.73 -1.13 9.60
N ASN A 197 26.54 0.17 9.44
CA ASN A 197 27.05 1.10 10.44
C ASN A 197 26.22 1.17 11.73
N ARG A 198 24.89 1.09 11.67
CA ARG A 198 24.02 1.21 12.86
C ARG A 198 22.81 0.27 12.85
N HIS A 199 22.31 -0.12 11.70
CA HIS A 199 21.16 -1.02 11.61
C HIS A 199 21.55 -2.46 11.91
N PRO A 200 20.72 -3.18 12.66
CA PRO A 200 20.86 -4.62 12.77
C PRO A 200 20.82 -5.25 11.39
N GLY A 201 21.58 -6.30 11.20
CA GLY A 201 21.54 -7.11 9.98
C GLY A 201 20.15 -7.67 9.70
N VAL A 202 20.03 -8.55 8.72
CA VAL A 202 18.74 -9.21 8.42
C VAL A 202 18.39 -10.12 9.62
N ILE A 203 17.53 -9.61 10.50
CA ILE A 203 17.13 -10.20 11.78
C ILE A 203 16.64 -11.65 11.64
N LEU A 204 16.16 -12.04 10.46
CA LEU A 204 15.63 -13.38 10.18
C LEU A 204 16.70 -14.43 9.84
N ARG A 205 17.98 -14.04 9.78
CA ARG A 205 19.00 -14.93 9.19
C ARG A 205 19.75 -15.79 10.17
N ASP A 206 19.97 -15.34 11.39
CA ASP A 206 20.72 -16.13 12.39
C ASP A 206 20.46 -15.63 13.82
N SER A 207 19.87 -16.47 14.64
CA SER A 207 19.57 -16.15 16.03
C SER A 207 20.84 -16.10 16.89
N GLU A 208 21.90 -16.81 16.51
CA GLU A 208 23.17 -16.80 17.26
C GLU A 208 23.97 -15.50 17.01
N GLU A 209 23.93 -14.93 15.78
CA GLU A 209 24.59 -13.67 15.48
C GLU A 209 23.84 -12.43 15.98
N THR A 210 22.51 -12.49 16.07
CA THR A 210 21.67 -11.31 16.41
C THR A 210 21.26 -11.26 17.88
N GLY A 211 21.41 -12.37 18.61
CA GLY A 211 20.94 -12.47 20.01
C GLY A 211 19.43 -12.33 20.15
N VAL A 212 18.67 -12.60 19.09
CA VAL A 212 17.21 -12.49 19.08
C VAL A 212 16.59 -13.84 19.43
N ASP A 213 15.78 -13.85 20.48
CA ASP A 213 15.07 -15.02 20.95
C ASP A 213 14.11 -15.57 19.86
N PRO A 214 14.01 -16.91 19.70
CA PRO A 214 13.06 -17.53 18.78
C PRO A 214 11.60 -17.09 18.96
N GLU A 215 11.17 -16.77 20.18
CA GLU A 215 9.82 -16.26 20.43
C GLU A 215 9.60 -14.88 19.79
N ILE A 216 10.61 -14.00 19.79
CA ILE A 216 10.62 -12.72 19.11
C ILE A 216 10.44 -12.94 17.60
N LEU A 217 11.19 -13.88 17.01
CA LEU A 217 11.10 -14.20 15.59
C LEU A 217 9.73 -14.75 15.19
N GLN A 218 9.08 -15.53 16.06
CA GLN A 218 7.71 -16.01 15.82
C GLN A 218 6.71 -14.86 15.75
N VAL A 219 6.77 -13.90 16.69
CA VAL A 219 5.87 -12.73 16.68
C VAL A 219 6.15 -11.85 15.46
N MET A 220 7.41 -11.65 15.09
CA MET A 220 7.76 -10.91 13.87
C MET A 220 7.26 -11.62 12.60
N GLY A 221 7.40 -12.95 12.53
CA GLY A 221 6.90 -13.76 11.42
C GLY A 221 5.38 -13.69 11.31
N PHE A 222 4.67 -13.77 12.44
CA PHE A 222 3.22 -13.55 12.46
C PHE A 222 2.85 -12.14 11.98
N GLY A 223 3.60 -11.12 12.41
CA GLY A 223 3.43 -9.74 11.93
C GLY A 223 3.63 -9.62 10.42
N ALA A 224 4.67 -10.25 9.88
CA ALA A 224 4.91 -10.27 8.44
C ALA A 224 3.73 -10.86 7.67
N VAL A 225 3.23 -12.02 8.09
CA VAL A 225 2.05 -12.67 7.46
C VAL A 225 0.81 -11.79 7.59
N SER A 226 0.59 -11.18 8.76
CA SER A 226 -0.54 -10.27 9.01
C SER A 226 -0.55 -9.10 8.03
N PHE A 227 0.59 -8.47 7.83
CA PHE A 227 0.73 -7.34 6.90
C PHE A 227 0.66 -7.78 5.43
N MET A 228 1.08 -8.99 5.09
CA MET A 228 0.87 -9.54 3.73
C MET A 228 -0.62 -9.73 3.42
N ILE A 229 -1.40 -10.22 4.38
CA ILE A 229 -2.85 -10.36 4.25
C ILE A 229 -3.48 -8.96 4.13
N LEU A 230 -3.09 -8.02 4.98
CA LEU A 230 -3.55 -6.64 4.95
C LEU A 230 -3.22 -5.96 3.62
N PHE A 231 -1.98 -6.08 3.16
CA PHE A 231 -1.52 -5.55 1.88
C PHE A 231 -2.37 -6.08 0.73
N THR A 232 -2.58 -7.39 0.67
CA THR A 232 -3.41 -8.02 -0.35
C THR A 232 -4.84 -7.51 -0.30
N GLY A 233 -5.44 -7.42 0.89
CA GLY A 233 -6.77 -6.85 1.10
C GLY A 233 -6.87 -5.40 0.60
N LEU A 234 -5.88 -4.56 0.93
CA LEU A 234 -5.82 -3.16 0.51
C LEU A 234 -5.64 -3.00 -1.00
N VAL A 235 -4.81 -3.83 -1.64
CA VAL A 235 -4.67 -3.85 -3.11
C VAL A 235 -6.00 -4.16 -3.78
N LEU A 236 -6.68 -5.22 -3.35
CA LEU A 236 -7.99 -5.61 -3.88
C LEU A 236 -9.06 -4.56 -3.61
N LEU A 237 -9.05 -3.94 -2.43
CA LEU A 237 -9.98 -2.88 -2.05
C LEU A 237 -9.82 -1.66 -2.95
N ASN A 238 -8.58 -1.17 -3.12
CA ASN A 238 -8.30 -0.04 -3.99
C ASN A 238 -8.64 -0.34 -5.44
N TYR A 239 -8.28 -1.52 -5.94
CA TYR A 239 -8.65 -1.96 -7.30
C TYR A 239 -10.16 -1.93 -7.52
N SER A 240 -10.92 -2.39 -6.53
CA SER A 240 -12.38 -2.36 -6.56
C SER A 240 -12.95 -0.95 -6.53
N ILE A 241 -12.36 -0.05 -5.73
CA ILE A 241 -12.76 1.37 -5.67
C ILE A 241 -12.50 2.05 -7.02
N HIS A 242 -11.37 1.81 -7.65
CA HIS A 242 -11.06 2.35 -8.98
C HIS A 242 -12.07 1.90 -10.03
N ASN A 243 -12.43 0.61 -10.04
CA ASN A 243 -13.43 0.09 -10.97
C ASN A 243 -14.81 0.72 -10.76
N LEU A 244 -15.23 0.90 -9.51
CA LEU A 244 -16.50 1.55 -9.18
C LEU A 244 -16.53 3.02 -9.58
N ARG A 245 -15.42 3.74 -9.40
CA ARG A 245 -15.31 5.14 -9.85
C ARG A 245 -15.42 5.25 -11.36
N ALA A 246 -14.70 4.39 -12.11
CA ALA A 246 -14.76 4.38 -13.57
C ALA A 246 -16.19 4.05 -14.08
N GLU A 247 -16.90 3.14 -13.42
CA GLU A 247 -18.29 2.81 -13.73
C GLU A 247 -19.21 4.00 -13.46
N LEU A 248 -19.06 4.67 -12.32
CA LEU A 248 -19.84 5.86 -11.96
C LEU A 248 -19.62 7.00 -12.96
N GLU A 249 -18.37 7.26 -13.36
CA GLU A 249 -18.06 8.28 -14.36
C GLU A 249 -18.63 7.94 -15.74
N SER A 250 -18.71 6.64 -16.11
CA SER A 250 -19.34 6.23 -17.37
C SER A 250 -20.85 6.49 -17.34
N LEU A 251 -21.51 6.19 -16.23
CA LEU A 251 -22.94 6.44 -16.04
C LEU A 251 -23.26 7.93 -16.06
N ASN A 252 -22.46 8.74 -15.39
CA ASN A 252 -22.65 10.20 -15.40
C ASN A 252 -22.54 10.76 -16.83
N ARG A 253 -21.56 10.30 -17.63
CA ARG A 253 -21.44 10.70 -19.04
C ARG A 253 -22.61 10.27 -19.91
N GLU A 254 -23.26 9.14 -19.61
CA GLU A 254 -24.49 8.71 -20.30
C GLU A 254 -25.68 9.61 -19.96
N ILE A 255 -25.87 9.93 -18.68
CA ILE A 255 -26.92 10.84 -18.19
C ILE A 255 -26.78 12.22 -18.84
N ASP A 256 -25.57 12.78 -18.87
CA ASP A 256 -25.28 14.07 -19.49
C ASP A 256 -25.59 14.08 -21.00
N LYS A 257 -25.34 12.97 -21.71
CA LYS A 257 -25.68 12.86 -23.14
C LYS A 257 -27.17 12.76 -23.40
N GLU A 258 -27.92 12.15 -22.50
CA GLU A 258 -29.38 12.01 -22.62
C GLU A 258 -30.12 13.28 -22.19
N GLY A 259 -29.42 14.30 -21.65
CA GLY A 259 -30.02 15.60 -21.24
C GLY A 259 -30.98 15.44 -20.05
N ILE A 260 -30.81 14.43 -19.25
CA ILE A 260 -31.61 14.17 -18.04
C ILE A 260 -30.91 14.91 -16.88
N ASN A 261 -31.13 16.22 -16.79
CA ASN A 261 -30.77 17.06 -15.63
C ASN A 261 -32.04 17.54 -14.93
#